data_c0fef619d66d4adcac497dac2c86c5e5
#
_entry.id   c0fef619d66d4adcac497dac2c86c5e5
#
_cell.length_a   1.000
_cell.length_b   1.000
_cell.length_c   1.000
_cell.angle_alpha   90.00
_cell.angle_beta   90.00
_cell.angle_gamma   90.00
#
_symmetry.space_group_name_H-M   'P 1'
#
loop_
_entity.id
_entity.type
_entity.pdbx_description
1 polymer ?
#
loop_
_entity_poly.entity_id
_entity_poly.type
_entity_poly.pdbx_seq_one_letter_code
_entity_poly.pdbx_strand_id
1 'polypeptide(L)'
;HGYTYCYFRQKGEKEIKLCGSKSERQGFTIFAVDMKDDKFIIRKDVEGLALSAGQEYEIFDIAIIKGDMDDVMDKYFFDFVGCKKPAIEHLSGYTSWYNYFQNINEEIIIRDLNGLDRASEEVNIFQVDDGYQAAGGDWLVTDHKKFPKGMKYIADEIHKKGYKAGIWLAPFSAQVSSMIAKKHPDWLLRHNRNGKKMLGCQGWGGAYTIDIYIPEVREYIKKVFNEVLNVWGFDMVKLDFLYSQCIEPRNGKTRGEIMCDGVDFLREVCGDKWILGCGVPLGTCMGIFDACRISCDVNKNWKFELK
;
A
#
# COMPACT_ATOMS: atom_id res chain seq x y z
N HIS A 1 -7.54 19.60 -4.86
CA HIS A 1 -7.84 18.78 -3.70
C HIS A 1 -6.56 18.23 -3.11
N GLY A 2 -6.48 18.12 -1.77
CA GLY A 2 -5.47 17.39 -1.02
C GLY A 2 -6.14 16.34 -0.14
N TYR A 3 -5.45 15.24 0.12
CA TYR A 3 -5.91 14.19 1.05
C TYR A 3 -4.97 14.14 2.23
N THR A 4 -5.51 13.99 3.43
CA THR A 4 -4.79 13.92 4.70
C THR A 4 -4.11 15.21 5.09
N TYR A 5 -3.35 15.85 4.21
CA TYR A 5 -2.76 17.18 4.39
C TYR A 5 -2.63 17.94 3.07
N CYS A 6 -2.47 19.26 3.17
CA CYS A 6 -2.08 20.13 2.08
C CYS A 6 -1.25 21.29 2.64
N TYR A 7 -0.52 21.97 1.76
CA TYR A 7 0.18 23.19 2.13
C TYR A 7 0.02 24.27 1.08
N PHE A 8 0.18 25.49 1.52
CA PHE A 8 0.11 26.70 0.69
C PHE A 8 1.40 27.48 0.86
N ARG A 9 1.85 28.06 -0.24
CA ARG A 9 2.98 28.99 -0.25
C ARG A 9 2.59 30.22 -1.06
N GLN A 10 2.74 31.40 -0.46
CA GLN A 10 2.55 32.65 -1.19
C GLN A 10 3.69 32.84 -2.17
N LYS A 11 3.35 33.32 -3.39
CA LYS A 11 4.36 33.53 -4.43
C LYS A 11 5.45 34.51 -3.93
N GLY A 12 6.70 34.07 -3.98
CA GLY A 12 7.87 34.85 -3.53
C GLY A 12 8.25 34.61 -2.08
N GLU A 13 7.45 33.95 -1.26
CA GLU A 13 7.81 33.57 0.12
C GLU A 13 8.50 32.21 0.16
N LYS A 14 9.36 32.01 1.17
CA LYS A 14 9.99 30.70 1.47
C LYS A 14 9.11 29.85 2.38
N GLU A 15 8.43 30.49 3.33
CA GLU A 15 7.56 29.82 4.30
C GLU A 15 6.33 29.21 3.66
N ILE A 16 5.89 28.10 4.20
CA ILE A 16 4.63 27.46 3.89
C ILE A 16 3.65 27.53 5.07
N LYS A 17 2.37 27.37 4.80
CA LYS A 17 1.35 27.06 5.77
C LYS A 17 0.78 25.69 5.45
N LEU A 18 1.00 24.72 6.32
CA LEU A 18 0.43 23.37 6.23
C LEU A 18 -0.87 23.31 7.01
N CYS A 19 -1.86 22.60 6.45
CA CYS A 19 -3.08 22.18 7.11
C CYS A 19 -3.18 20.67 6.97
N GLY A 20 -3.24 19.91 8.07
CA GLY A 20 -3.17 18.46 8.05
C GLY A 20 -4.01 17.80 9.12
N SER A 21 -4.60 16.67 8.79
CA SER A 21 -5.32 15.77 9.71
C SER A 21 -4.33 14.94 10.51
N LYS A 22 -4.63 14.72 11.77
CA LYS A 22 -3.84 13.85 12.64
C LYS A 22 -4.03 12.39 12.29
N SER A 23 -5.23 12.01 11.88
CA SER A 23 -5.58 10.61 11.68
C SER A 23 -6.74 10.45 10.69
N GLU A 24 -6.75 9.33 9.98
CA GLU A 24 -7.85 8.92 9.12
C GLU A 24 -8.77 7.87 9.79
N ARG A 25 -8.59 7.62 11.09
CA ARG A 25 -9.36 6.62 11.85
C ARG A 25 -10.85 6.98 12.04
N GLN A 26 -11.21 8.26 11.89
CA GLN A 26 -12.62 8.70 11.90
C GLN A 26 -13.21 8.79 10.50
N GLY A 27 -12.41 8.59 9.46
CA GLY A 27 -12.79 8.75 8.07
C GLY A 27 -11.71 9.52 7.30
N PHE A 28 -11.76 9.50 5.97
CA PHE A 28 -10.80 10.23 5.15
C PHE A 28 -11.00 11.74 5.23
N THR A 29 -9.92 12.48 5.41
CA THR A 29 -9.91 13.94 5.41
C THR A 29 -9.53 14.47 4.03
N ILE A 30 -10.37 15.35 3.49
CA ILE A 30 -10.22 15.93 2.16
C ILE A 30 -10.15 17.44 2.30
N PHE A 31 -9.10 18.04 1.76
CA PHE A 31 -8.92 19.48 1.65
C PHE A 31 -9.24 19.93 0.23
N ALA A 32 -10.03 20.98 0.07
CA ALA A 32 -10.36 21.55 -1.22
C ALA A 32 -10.22 23.08 -1.19
N VAL A 33 -9.73 23.64 -2.29
CA VAL A 33 -9.70 25.08 -2.53
C VAL A 33 -10.70 25.40 -3.62
N ASP A 34 -11.63 26.28 -3.35
CA ASP A 34 -12.53 26.84 -4.33
C ASP A 34 -12.05 28.27 -4.63
N MET A 35 -11.33 28.41 -5.76
CA MET A 35 -10.77 29.70 -6.18
C MET A 35 -11.82 30.67 -6.68
N LYS A 36 -13.03 30.21 -7.01
CA LYS A 36 -14.12 31.07 -7.47
C LYS A 36 -14.77 31.81 -6.31
N ASP A 37 -14.95 31.10 -5.21
CA ASP A 37 -15.65 31.61 -4.04
C ASP A 37 -14.69 31.95 -2.88
N ASP A 38 -13.37 31.92 -3.11
CA ASP A 38 -12.30 32.15 -2.12
C ASP A 38 -12.48 31.31 -0.83
N LYS A 39 -12.85 30.05 -1.01
CA LYS A 39 -13.12 29.14 0.11
C LYS A 39 -12.04 28.07 0.25
N PHE A 40 -11.63 27.84 1.49
CA PHE A 40 -10.90 26.65 1.89
C PHE A 40 -11.85 25.71 2.64
N ILE A 41 -12.04 24.51 2.12
CA ILE A 41 -13.04 23.54 2.58
C ILE A 41 -12.33 22.31 3.12
N ILE A 42 -12.68 21.92 4.35
CA ILE A 42 -12.25 20.66 4.95
C ILE A 42 -13.47 19.75 5.02
N ARG A 43 -13.33 18.54 4.47
CA ARG A 43 -14.39 17.52 4.48
C ARG A 43 -13.88 16.25 5.14
N LYS A 44 -14.76 15.58 5.88
CA LYS A 44 -14.52 14.24 6.40
C LYS A 44 -15.49 13.27 5.71
N ASP A 45 -14.96 12.19 5.14
CA ASP A 45 -15.78 11.09 4.62
C ASP A 45 -16.18 10.19 5.79
N VAL A 46 -17.42 10.32 6.19
CA VAL A 46 -18.02 9.54 7.29
C VAL A 46 -19.11 8.58 6.80
N GLU A 47 -19.12 8.25 5.50
CA GLU A 47 -20.07 7.28 4.96
C GLU A 47 -19.92 5.94 5.67
N GLY A 48 -21.06 5.37 6.09
CA GLY A 48 -21.11 4.10 6.83
C GLY A 48 -21.00 4.22 8.34
N LEU A 49 -20.72 5.43 8.87
CA LEU A 49 -20.68 5.68 10.31
C LEU A 49 -22.07 5.45 10.93
N ALA A 50 -22.12 4.60 11.93
CA ALA A 50 -23.29 4.41 12.78
C ALA A 50 -23.13 5.18 14.08
N LEU A 51 -24.03 6.13 14.34
CA LEU A 51 -24.07 6.91 15.59
C LEU A 51 -25.30 6.57 16.39
N SER A 52 -25.15 6.44 17.70
CA SER A 52 -26.26 6.33 18.65
C SER A 52 -26.73 7.71 19.09
N ALA A 53 -28.00 7.83 19.50
CA ALA A 53 -28.53 9.07 20.03
C ALA A 53 -27.73 9.53 21.25
N GLY A 54 -27.30 10.80 21.28
CA GLY A 54 -26.49 11.37 22.34
C GLY A 54 -24.99 11.03 22.29
N GLN A 55 -24.54 10.28 21.29
CA GLN A 55 -23.12 10.01 21.09
C GLN A 55 -22.41 11.22 20.51
N GLU A 56 -21.29 11.62 21.12
CA GLU A 56 -20.35 12.60 20.58
C GLU A 56 -19.37 11.88 19.63
N TYR A 57 -19.04 12.54 18.53
CA TYR A 57 -18.08 12.04 17.54
C TYR A 57 -17.13 13.15 17.14
N GLU A 58 -15.84 12.95 17.40
CA GLU A 58 -14.79 13.87 16.95
C GLU A 58 -14.60 13.71 15.42
N ILE A 59 -14.96 14.76 14.68
CA ILE A 59 -14.86 14.76 13.22
C ILE A 59 -13.45 15.12 12.76
N PHE A 60 -12.85 16.17 13.38
CA PHE A 60 -11.57 16.71 12.98
C PHE A 60 -10.62 16.90 14.16
N ASP A 61 -9.38 16.42 13.98
CA ASP A 61 -8.21 16.85 14.73
C ASP A 61 -7.18 17.34 13.67
N ILE A 62 -7.03 18.68 13.57
CA ILE A 62 -6.34 19.35 12.47
C ILE A 62 -5.20 20.21 13.00
N ALA A 63 -3.99 20.01 12.48
CA ALA A 63 -2.88 20.93 12.68
C ALA A 63 -2.88 22.02 11.61
N ILE A 64 -2.55 23.26 12.01
CA ILE A 64 -2.18 24.36 11.12
C ILE A 64 -0.80 24.84 11.57
N ILE A 65 0.22 24.61 10.71
CA ILE A 65 1.62 24.88 11.02
C ILE A 65 2.19 25.82 9.97
N LYS A 66 2.93 26.85 10.39
CA LYS A 66 3.59 27.81 9.50
C LYS A 66 5.10 27.83 9.78
N GLY A 67 5.91 27.94 8.74
CA GLY A 67 7.37 28.06 8.83
C GLY A 67 8.09 27.58 7.57
N ASP A 68 9.36 27.26 7.72
CA ASP A 68 10.15 26.62 6.66
C ASP A 68 9.56 25.23 6.32
N MET A 69 9.75 24.80 5.06
CA MET A 69 9.16 23.56 4.56
C MET A 69 9.55 22.35 5.40
N ASP A 70 10.84 22.17 5.65
CA ASP A 70 11.36 20.97 6.33
C ASP A 70 10.92 20.96 7.80
N ASP A 71 11.02 22.09 8.50
CA ASP A 71 10.56 22.24 9.89
C ASP A 71 9.06 21.97 10.03
N VAL A 72 8.28 22.46 9.09
CA VAL A 72 6.81 22.26 9.09
C VAL A 72 6.44 20.82 8.86
N MET A 73 7.12 20.14 7.92
CA MET A 73 6.91 18.73 7.66
C MET A 73 7.33 17.86 8.84
N ASP A 74 8.48 18.13 9.45
CA ASP A 74 8.96 17.40 10.62
C ASP A 74 7.98 17.55 11.80
N LYS A 75 7.54 18.77 12.11
CA LYS A 75 6.52 19.02 13.13
C LYS A 75 5.22 18.31 12.84
N TYR A 76 4.77 18.32 11.59
CA TYR A 76 3.53 17.63 11.22
C TYR A 76 3.66 16.12 11.39
N PHE A 77 4.67 15.50 10.76
CA PHE A 77 4.78 14.04 10.77
C PHE A 77 5.22 13.49 12.13
N PHE A 78 6.22 14.07 12.77
CA PHE A 78 6.80 13.49 13.98
C PHE A 78 6.10 13.97 15.26
N ASP A 79 5.81 15.27 15.39
CA ASP A 79 5.24 15.80 16.64
C ASP A 79 3.72 15.66 16.67
N PHE A 80 3.02 15.98 15.57
CA PHE A 80 1.57 15.98 15.53
C PHE A 80 0.95 14.63 15.19
N VAL A 81 1.38 13.99 14.08
CA VAL A 81 0.89 12.67 13.68
C VAL A 81 1.51 11.57 14.54
N GLY A 82 2.72 11.77 15.05
CA GLY A 82 3.44 10.81 15.88
C GLY A 82 4.14 9.71 15.08
N CYS A 83 4.51 9.99 13.83
CA CYS A 83 5.31 9.06 13.04
C CYS A 83 6.64 8.78 13.70
N LYS A 84 7.08 7.53 13.69
CA LYS A 84 8.46 7.19 14.02
C LYS A 84 9.36 7.52 12.83
N LYS A 85 10.60 7.92 13.11
CA LYS A 85 11.60 8.03 12.04
C LYS A 85 11.80 6.66 11.39
N PRO A 86 11.90 6.60 10.05
CA PRO A 86 12.14 5.33 9.35
C PRO A 86 13.37 4.62 9.91
N ALA A 87 13.27 3.31 10.10
CA ALA A 87 14.41 2.48 10.48
C ALA A 87 15.47 2.38 9.35
N ILE A 88 15.07 2.75 8.14
CA ILE A 88 15.89 2.73 6.94
C ILE A 88 16.10 4.18 6.51
N GLU A 89 17.30 4.70 6.65
CA GLU A 89 17.63 6.06 6.20
C GLU A 89 17.66 6.17 4.67
N HIS A 90 18.11 5.11 4.01
CA HIS A 90 18.24 5.09 2.56
C HIS A 90 17.89 3.71 1.99
N LEU A 91 16.84 3.64 1.17
CA LEU A 91 16.41 2.44 0.46
C LEU A 91 16.58 2.66 -1.03
N SER A 92 17.56 2.00 -1.63
CA SER A 92 17.83 2.03 -3.06
C SER A 92 17.91 0.61 -3.61
N GLY A 93 17.34 0.34 -4.77
CA GLY A 93 17.37 -1.00 -5.28
C GLY A 93 16.71 -1.23 -6.63
N TYR A 94 16.67 -2.51 -6.96
CA TYR A 94 16.05 -3.02 -8.17
C TYR A 94 14.62 -3.46 -7.93
N THR A 95 13.76 -3.26 -8.92
CA THR A 95 12.44 -3.89 -9.04
C THR A 95 12.21 -4.42 -10.45
N SER A 96 11.65 -5.60 -10.59
CA SER A 96 11.44 -6.24 -11.90
C SER A 96 10.26 -5.65 -12.69
N TRP A 97 9.37 -4.86 -12.05
CA TRP A 97 8.12 -4.43 -12.66
C TRP A 97 8.31 -3.60 -13.93
N TYR A 98 9.00 -2.49 -13.85
CA TYR A 98 9.04 -1.49 -14.92
C TYR A 98 9.74 -1.95 -16.21
N ASN A 99 10.48 -3.05 -16.16
CA ASN A 99 11.13 -3.62 -17.33
C ASN A 99 10.35 -4.78 -17.95
N TYR A 100 9.75 -5.63 -17.12
CA TYR A 100 9.17 -6.90 -17.57
C TYR A 100 7.68 -7.04 -17.30
N PHE A 101 7.08 -6.21 -16.44
CA PHE A 101 5.74 -6.44 -15.93
C PHE A 101 5.63 -7.87 -15.40
N GLN A 102 4.59 -8.61 -15.75
CA GLN A 102 4.41 -10.00 -15.34
C GLN A 102 5.29 -11.01 -16.12
N ASN A 103 6.05 -10.56 -17.12
CA ASN A 103 6.87 -11.46 -17.97
C ASN A 103 8.25 -11.72 -17.33
N ILE A 104 8.25 -12.15 -16.08
CA ILE A 104 9.43 -12.57 -15.32
C ILE A 104 9.48 -14.09 -15.20
N ASN A 105 10.69 -14.62 -15.05
CA ASN A 105 10.97 -16.01 -14.71
C ASN A 105 12.29 -16.11 -13.94
N GLU A 106 12.60 -17.30 -13.44
CA GLU A 106 13.82 -17.56 -12.67
C GLU A 106 15.09 -17.12 -13.41
N GLU A 107 15.19 -17.41 -14.71
CA GLU A 107 16.37 -17.04 -15.53
C GLU A 107 16.56 -15.52 -15.61
N ILE A 108 15.47 -14.78 -15.89
CA ILE A 108 15.50 -13.31 -15.96
C ILE A 108 15.92 -12.73 -14.62
N ILE A 109 15.31 -13.19 -13.51
CA ILE A 109 15.61 -12.68 -12.16
C ILE A 109 17.07 -12.94 -11.79
N ILE A 110 17.57 -14.15 -12.00
CA ILE A 110 18.97 -14.49 -11.69
C ILE A 110 19.96 -13.74 -12.58
N ARG A 111 19.65 -13.57 -13.87
CA ARG A 111 20.46 -12.76 -14.79
C ARG A 111 20.57 -11.31 -14.32
N ASP A 112 19.44 -10.70 -13.95
CA ASP A 112 19.40 -9.29 -13.53
C ASP A 112 20.06 -9.11 -12.16
N LEU A 113 19.87 -10.06 -11.24
CA LEU A 113 20.58 -10.10 -9.96
C LEU A 113 22.11 -10.12 -10.17
N ASN A 114 22.60 -10.95 -11.09
CA ASN A 114 24.03 -10.99 -11.43
C ASN A 114 24.51 -9.71 -12.13
N GLY A 115 23.62 -9.04 -12.86
CA GLY A 115 23.92 -7.78 -13.52
C GLY A 115 24.02 -6.59 -12.54
N LEU A 116 23.43 -6.70 -11.37
CA LEU A 116 23.38 -5.64 -10.37
C LEU A 116 24.76 -5.35 -9.76
N ASP A 117 25.71 -6.30 -9.78
CA ASP A 117 27.10 -6.11 -9.36
C ASP A 117 27.81 -4.96 -10.13
N ARG A 118 27.22 -4.53 -11.27
CA ARG A 118 27.71 -3.39 -12.07
C ARG A 118 27.06 -2.05 -11.73
N ALA A 119 26.03 -2.08 -10.86
CA ALA A 119 25.38 -0.87 -10.39
C ALA A 119 26.21 -0.19 -9.30
N SER A 120 25.80 1.02 -8.89
CA SER A 120 26.49 1.75 -7.83
C SER A 120 26.46 0.99 -6.50
N GLU A 121 27.42 1.27 -5.65
CA GLU A 121 27.57 0.67 -4.30
C GLU A 121 26.37 0.96 -3.35
N GLU A 122 25.44 1.81 -3.76
CA GLU A 122 24.32 2.26 -2.93
C GLU A 122 23.08 1.34 -3.00
N VAL A 123 23.12 0.27 -3.80
CA VAL A 123 22.01 -0.67 -3.92
C VAL A 123 21.96 -1.62 -2.73
N ASN A 124 20.85 -1.67 -2.02
CA ASN A 124 20.70 -2.50 -0.82
C ASN A 124 19.53 -3.50 -0.87
N ILE A 125 18.64 -3.39 -1.87
CA ILE A 125 17.49 -4.30 -2.01
C ILE A 125 17.29 -4.76 -3.47
N PHE A 126 16.90 -6.03 -3.63
CA PHE A 126 16.44 -6.61 -4.89
C PHE A 126 15.02 -7.11 -4.72
N GLN A 127 14.07 -6.49 -5.43
CA GLN A 127 12.65 -6.80 -5.33
C GLN A 127 12.14 -7.55 -6.55
N VAL A 128 11.50 -8.71 -6.32
CA VAL A 128 10.71 -9.43 -7.31
C VAL A 128 9.27 -8.90 -7.26
N ASP A 129 8.79 -8.36 -8.37
CA ASP A 129 7.44 -7.81 -8.49
C ASP A 129 6.44 -8.86 -8.99
N ASP A 130 5.22 -8.44 -9.37
CA ASP A 130 4.14 -9.27 -9.87
C ASP A 130 4.57 -10.20 -11.02
N GLY A 131 4.08 -11.44 -11.03
CA GLY A 131 4.29 -12.41 -12.10
C GLY A 131 4.95 -13.73 -11.68
N TYR A 132 5.27 -13.91 -10.39
CA TYR A 132 5.82 -15.16 -9.86
C TYR A 132 4.73 -16.17 -9.45
N GLN A 133 3.57 -15.68 -9.06
CA GLN A 133 2.43 -16.48 -8.60
C GLN A 133 1.60 -17.00 -9.78
N ALA A 134 0.88 -18.09 -9.54
CA ALA A 134 0.00 -18.71 -10.54
C ALA A 134 -1.20 -17.81 -10.90
N ALA A 135 -1.73 -17.09 -9.92
CA ALA A 135 -2.77 -16.07 -10.09
C ALA A 135 -2.77 -15.11 -8.90
N GLY A 136 -3.20 -13.86 -9.11
CA GLY A 136 -3.41 -12.92 -8.03
C GLY A 136 -4.44 -13.46 -7.02
N GLY A 137 -4.09 -13.52 -5.74
CA GLY A 137 -4.89 -14.15 -4.69
C GLY A 137 -4.40 -15.54 -4.30
N ASP A 138 -3.84 -16.32 -5.21
CA ASP A 138 -3.30 -17.66 -4.95
C ASP A 138 -1.81 -17.57 -4.53
N TRP A 139 -1.49 -16.73 -3.55
CA TRP A 139 -0.13 -16.31 -3.20
C TRP A 139 0.81 -17.44 -2.76
N LEU A 140 0.27 -18.57 -2.32
CA LEU A 140 1.05 -19.75 -1.92
C LEU A 140 1.38 -20.67 -3.10
N VAL A 141 0.89 -20.36 -4.29
CA VAL A 141 1.09 -21.16 -5.49
C VAL A 141 2.01 -20.40 -6.45
N THR A 142 3.29 -20.74 -6.44
CA THR A 142 4.26 -20.25 -7.41
C THR A 142 4.00 -20.86 -8.79
N ASP A 143 4.16 -20.06 -9.85
CA ASP A 143 4.16 -20.60 -11.21
C ASP A 143 5.45 -21.42 -11.45
N HIS A 144 5.37 -22.74 -11.30
CA HIS A 144 6.51 -23.65 -11.41
C HIS A 144 7.10 -23.72 -12.82
N LYS A 145 6.41 -23.25 -13.86
CA LYS A 145 7.00 -23.14 -15.20
C LYS A 145 7.95 -21.95 -15.28
N LYS A 146 7.62 -20.87 -14.58
CA LYS A 146 8.46 -19.67 -14.51
C LYS A 146 9.55 -19.78 -13.43
N PHE A 147 9.22 -20.37 -12.29
CA PHE A 147 10.10 -20.48 -11.11
C PHE A 147 10.17 -21.94 -10.64
N PRO A 148 10.87 -22.81 -11.37
CA PRO A 148 10.91 -24.25 -11.08
C PRO A 148 11.53 -24.60 -9.71
N LYS A 149 12.45 -23.78 -9.19
CA LYS A 149 13.09 -23.97 -7.87
C LYS A 149 12.34 -23.23 -6.74
N GLY A 150 11.26 -22.48 -7.08
CA GLY A 150 10.44 -21.76 -6.13
C GLY A 150 11.05 -20.47 -5.59
N MET A 151 10.24 -19.74 -4.81
CA MET A 151 10.61 -18.38 -4.36
C MET A 151 11.64 -18.36 -3.25
N LYS A 152 11.73 -19.43 -2.42
CA LYS A 152 12.80 -19.55 -1.45
C LYS A 152 14.18 -19.54 -2.11
N TYR A 153 14.34 -20.27 -3.21
CA TYR A 153 15.59 -20.27 -3.98
C TYR A 153 15.97 -18.86 -4.44
N ILE A 154 15.00 -18.09 -4.91
CA ILE A 154 15.24 -16.70 -5.34
C ILE A 154 15.69 -15.83 -4.17
N ALA A 155 15.02 -15.91 -3.01
CA ALA A 155 15.43 -15.16 -1.81
C ALA A 155 16.86 -15.55 -1.37
N ASP A 156 17.17 -16.85 -1.34
CA ASP A 156 18.51 -17.34 -0.99
C ASP A 156 19.61 -16.81 -1.94
N GLU A 157 19.34 -16.75 -3.25
CA GLU A 157 20.30 -16.20 -4.23
C GLU A 157 20.50 -14.69 -4.07
N ILE A 158 19.43 -13.93 -3.74
CA ILE A 158 19.52 -12.50 -3.44
C ILE A 158 20.40 -12.29 -2.20
N HIS A 159 20.17 -13.05 -1.13
CA HIS A 159 20.95 -12.97 0.10
C HIS A 159 22.44 -13.34 -0.09
N LYS A 160 22.74 -14.33 -0.93
CA LYS A 160 24.15 -14.69 -1.28
C LYS A 160 24.91 -13.54 -1.92
N LYS A 161 24.21 -12.62 -2.59
CA LYS A 161 24.78 -11.40 -3.17
C LYS A 161 24.89 -10.24 -2.16
N GLY A 162 24.42 -10.42 -0.93
CA GLY A 162 24.44 -9.40 0.12
C GLY A 162 23.30 -8.40 0.09
N TYR A 163 22.30 -8.60 -0.78
CA TYR A 163 21.14 -7.73 -0.86
C TYR A 163 20.00 -8.23 0.04
N LYS A 164 19.14 -7.31 0.46
CA LYS A 164 17.84 -7.65 1.04
C LYS A 164 16.88 -8.14 -0.04
N ALA A 165 16.11 -9.17 0.28
CA ALA A 165 15.14 -9.73 -0.66
C ALA A 165 13.76 -9.08 -0.47
N GLY A 166 13.23 -8.47 -1.52
CA GLY A 166 11.88 -7.90 -1.57
C GLY A 166 10.95 -8.71 -2.47
N ILE A 167 9.66 -8.77 -2.12
CA ILE A 167 8.62 -9.41 -2.93
C ILE A 167 7.34 -8.59 -2.95
N TRP A 168 6.63 -8.64 -4.07
CA TRP A 168 5.36 -7.96 -4.26
C TRP A 168 4.17 -8.88 -3.93
N LEU A 169 3.13 -8.30 -3.30
CA LEU A 169 1.85 -8.95 -2.98
C LEU A 169 0.70 -7.95 -3.09
N ALA A 170 -0.50 -8.43 -3.45
CA ALA A 170 -1.74 -7.69 -3.33
C ALA A 170 -2.69 -8.44 -2.36
N PRO A 171 -2.46 -8.35 -1.05
CA PRO A 171 -3.01 -9.27 -0.06
C PRO A 171 -4.54 -9.21 0.07
N PHE A 172 -5.16 -8.12 -0.37
CA PHE A 172 -6.61 -7.92 -0.31
C PHE A 172 -7.32 -8.22 -1.63
N SER A 173 -6.58 -8.72 -2.64
CA SER A 173 -7.12 -8.94 -3.99
C SER A 173 -7.11 -10.43 -4.35
N ALA A 174 -8.19 -10.89 -4.99
CA ALA A 174 -8.31 -12.21 -5.57
C ALA A 174 -8.74 -12.08 -7.04
N GLN A 175 -7.83 -12.40 -7.97
CA GLN A 175 -8.12 -12.40 -9.41
C GLN A 175 -9.37 -13.24 -9.69
N VAL A 176 -10.23 -12.77 -10.59
CA VAL A 176 -11.51 -13.44 -10.93
C VAL A 176 -11.29 -14.92 -11.30
N SER A 177 -10.19 -15.24 -11.95
CA SER A 177 -9.82 -16.60 -12.36
C SER A 177 -9.11 -17.44 -11.27
N SER A 178 -8.71 -16.83 -10.13
CA SER A 178 -7.98 -17.51 -9.05
C SER A 178 -8.78 -18.64 -8.39
N MET A 179 -8.07 -19.56 -7.75
CA MET A 179 -8.70 -20.63 -6.97
C MET A 179 -9.39 -20.08 -5.72
N ILE A 180 -8.81 -19.05 -5.08
CA ILE A 180 -9.43 -18.36 -3.95
C ILE A 180 -10.80 -17.81 -4.33
N ALA A 181 -10.90 -17.05 -5.42
CA ALA A 181 -12.19 -16.46 -5.86
C ALA A 181 -13.24 -17.51 -6.25
N LYS A 182 -12.82 -18.68 -6.73
CA LYS A 182 -13.71 -19.80 -7.11
C LYS A 182 -14.15 -20.62 -5.93
N LYS A 183 -13.22 -20.97 -5.02
CA LYS A 183 -13.49 -21.87 -3.89
C LYS A 183 -14.13 -21.15 -2.71
N HIS A 184 -13.84 -19.85 -2.54
CA HIS A 184 -14.30 -19.03 -1.42
C HIS A 184 -15.08 -17.80 -1.89
N PRO A 185 -16.21 -17.97 -2.59
CA PRO A 185 -17.03 -16.83 -3.03
C PRO A 185 -17.67 -16.06 -1.87
N ASP A 186 -17.71 -16.66 -0.68
CA ASP A 186 -18.11 -16.09 0.60
C ASP A 186 -17.06 -15.13 1.21
N TRP A 187 -15.79 -15.24 0.83
CA TRP A 187 -14.73 -14.32 1.25
C TRP A 187 -14.76 -12.98 0.50
N LEU A 188 -15.50 -12.90 -0.61
CA LEU A 188 -15.47 -11.76 -1.51
C LEU A 188 -16.41 -10.66 -1.03
N LEU A 189 -15.86 -9.46 -0.92
CA LEU A 189 -16.62 -8.25 -0.58
C LEU A 189 -17.74 -8.04 -1.59
N ARG A 190 -18.88 -7.58 -1.10
CA ARG A 190 -20.08 -7.34 -1.91
C ARG A 190 -20.54 -5.89 -1.78
N HIS A 191 -21.11 -5.38 -2.86
CA HIS A 191 -21.73 -4.06 -2.87
C HIS A 191 -22.92 -4.02 -1.91
N ASN A 192 -22.96 -3.02 -1.05
CA ASN A 192 -24.07 -2.81 -0.11
C ASN A 192 -25.41 -2.64 -0.81
N ARG A 193 -25.42 -2.02 -2.02
CA ARG A 193 -26.65 -1.70 -2.75
C ARG A 193 -27.30 -2.90 -3.43
N ASN A 194 -26.55 -3.88 -3.90
CA ASN A 194 -27.08 -4.92 -4.80
C ASN A 194 -26.53 -6.33 -4.52
N GLY A 195 -25.65 -6.49 -3.52
CA GLY A 195 -25.08 -7.77 -3.13
C GLY A 195 -24.14 -8.41 -4.16
N LYS A 196 -23.83 -7.75 -5.28
CA LYS A 196 -22.89 -8.28 -6.27
C LYS A 196 -21.47 -8.24 -5.75
N LYS A 197 -20.63 -9.19 -6.17
CA LYS A 197 -19.20 -9.22 -5.84
C LYS A 197 -18.52 -7.94 -6.31
N MET A 198 -17.67 -7.38 -5.47
CA MET A 198 -16.99 -6.13 -5.72
C MET A 198 -15.66 -6.36 -6.42
N LEU A 199 -15.48 -5.74 -7.58
CA LEU A 199 -14.17 -5.64 -8.22
C LEU A 199 -13.38 -4.51 -7.55
N GLY A 200 -12.30 -4.87 -6.85
CA GLY A 200 -11.42 -3.94 -6.17
C GLY A 200 -10.31 -3.40 -7.06
N CYS A 201 -9.99 -4.12 -8.14
CA CYS A 201 -8.92 -3.75 -9.06
C CYS A 201 -9.24 -4.24 -10.46
N GLN A 202 -8.82 -3.48 -11.48
CA GLN A 202 -9.00 -3.85 -12.90
C GLN A 202 -7.79 -4.61 -13.47
N GLY A 203 -6.69 -4.74 -12.71
CA GLY A 203 -5.53 -5.55 -13.07
C GLY A 203 -5.92 -7.02 -13.30
N TRP A 204 -5.11 -7.74 -14.06
CA TRP A 204 -5.27 -9.18 -14.36
C TRP A 204 -6.62 -9.57 -15.01
N GLY A 205 -7.28 -8.64 -15.70
CA GLY A 205 -8.63 -8.86 -16.22
C GLY A 205 -9.73 -8.75 -15.16
N GLY A 206 -9.40 -8.21 -13.99
CA GLY A 206 -10.25 -7.97 -12.84
C GLY A 206 -9.90 -8.82 -11.63
N ALA A 207 -9.92 -8.19 -10.45
CA ALA A 207 -9.77 -8.88 -9.18
C ALA A 207 -10.85 -8.41 -8.19
N TYR A 208 -11.41 -9.36 -7.45
CA TYR A 208 -12.31 -9.10 -6.34
C TYR A 208 -11.53 -8.68 -5.10
N THR A 209 -12.16 -7.90 -4.23
CA THR A 209 -11.66 -7.68 -2.87
C THR A 209 -12.07 -8.84 -1.98
N ILE A 210 -11.13 -9.36 -1.17
CA ILE A 210 -11.44 -10.29 -0.07
C ILE A 210 -11.62 -9.50 1.23
N ASP A 211 -12.63 -9.84 2.02
CA ASP A 211 -13.03 -9.05 3.19
C ASP A 211 -12.24 -9.45 4.45
N ILE A 212 -11.41 -8.54 4.97
CA ILE A 212 -10.60 -8.77 6.19
C ILE A 212 -11.43 -8.94 7.47
N TYR A 213 -12.72 -8.67 7.46
CA TYR A 213 -13.58 -8.92 8.62
C TYR A 213 -14.07 -10.37 8.70
N ILE A 214 -13.77 -11.19 7.70
CA ILE A 214 -13.99 -12.63 7.72
C ILE A 214 -12.78 -13.29 8.37
N PRO A 215 -12.95 -14.03 9.50
CA PRO A 215 -11.82 -14.62 10.22
C PRO A 215 -10.93 -15.53 9.36
N GLU A 216 -11.52 -16.31 8.47
CA GLU A 216 -10.83 -17.25 7.59
C GLU A 216 -9.95 -16.49 6.56
N VAL A 217 -10.35 -15.29 6.13
CA VAL A 217 -9.54 -14.43 5.28
C VAL A 217 -8.30 -13.95 6.03
N ARG A 218 -8.45 -13.53 7.29
CA ARG A 218 -7.30 -13.14 8.13
C ARG A 218 -6.33 -14.31 8.32
N GLU A 219 -6.83 -15.49 8.62
CA GLU A 219 -5.99 -16.69 8.78
C GLU A 219 -5.28 -17.07 7.46
N TYR A 220 -5.95 -16.95 6.34
CA TYR A 220 -5.32 -17.14 5.03
C TYR A 220 -4.18 -16.13 4.79
N ILE A 221 -4.41 -14.85 5.05
CA ILE A 221 -3.39 -13.81 4.90
C ILE A 221 -2.22 -14.06 5.86
N LYS A 222 -2.47 -14.39 7.13
CA LYS A 222 -1.41 -14.76 8.08
C LYS A 222 -0.56 -15.92 7.56
N LYS A 223 -1.19 -16.96 6.99
CA LYS A 223 -0.48 -18.08 6.39
C LYS A 223 0.39 -17.64 5.21
N VAL A 224 -0.13 -16.79 4.34
CA VAL A 224 0.63 -16.23 3.20
C VAL A 224 1.87 -15.48 3.68
N PHE A 225 1.71 -14.57 4.63
CA PHE A 225 2.83 -13.79 5.14
C PHE A 225 3.85 -14.63 5.91
N ASN A 226 3.41 -15.61 6.69
CA ASN A 226 4.32 -16.56 7.32
C ASN A 226 5.16 -17.32 6.28
N GLU A 227 4.54 -17.81 5.23
CA GLU A 227 5.25 -18.51 4.14
C GLU A 227 6.27 -17.58 3.46
N VAL A 228 5.84 -16.39 3.06
CA VAL A 228 6.68 -15.43 2.34
C VAL A 228 7.85 -14.92 3.18
N LEU A 229 7.59 -14.52 4.42
CA LEU A 229 8.57 -13.84 5.25
C LEU A 229 9.46 -14.82 6.04
N ASN A 230 8.91 -15.92 6.51
CA ASN A 230 9.62 -16.85 7.40
C ASN A 230 10.10 -18.12 6.69
N VAL A 231 9.32 -18.67 5.74
CA VAL A 231 9.70 -19.90 5.03
C VAL A 231 10.53 -19.59 3.78
N TRP A 232 10.06 -18.65 2.92
CA TRP A 232 10.86 -18.21 1.77
C TRP A 232 11.99 -17.26 2.17
N GLY A 233 11.82 -16.51 3.25
CA GLY A 233 12.86 -15.67 3.86
C GLY A 233 12.97 -14.27 3.28
N PHE A 234 11.93 -13.70 2.69
CA PHE A 234 11.94 -12.32 2.22
C PHE A 234 12.04 -11.34 3.39
N ASP A 235 12.75 -10.22 3.19
CA ASP A 235 12.97 -9.14 4.18
C ASP A 235 11.95 -8.01 4.06
N MET A 236 11.41 -7.82 2.87
CA MET A 236 10.49 -6.73 2.54
C MET A 236 9.32 -7.24 1.71
N VAL A 237 8.15 -6.68 1.96
CA VAL A 237 6.96 -6.84 1.11
C VAL A 237 6.53 -5.50 0.53
N LYS A 238 6.34 -5.44 -0.80
CA LYS A 238 5.60 -4.36 -1.46
C LYS A 238 4.14 -4.78 -1.52
N LEU A 239 3.27 -4.05 -0.84
CA LEU A 239 1.85 -4.36 -0.69
C LEU A 239 1.00 -3.43 -1.54
N ASP A 240 0.35 -3.98 -2.56
CA ASP A 240 -0.36 -3.20 -3.56
C ASP A 240 -1.88 -3.37 -3.51
N PHE A 241 -2.59 -2.45 -4.20
CA PHE A 241 -4.04 -2.39 -4.31
C PHE A 241 -4.78 -2.38 -2.96
N LEU A 242 -4.15 -1.84 -1.92
CA LEU A 242 -4.69 -1.87 -0.56
C LEU A 242 -5.99 -1.07 -0.41
N TYR A 243 -6.17 -0.02 -1.23
CA TYR A 243 -7.40 0.79 -1.27
C TYR A 243 -8.66 -0.05 -1.51
N SER A 244 -8.52 -1.26 -2.05
CA SER A 244 -9.66 -2.14 -2.32
C SER A 244 -10.46 -2.47 -1.05
N GLN A 245 -9.83 -2.48 0.14
CA GLN A 245 -10.53 -2.72 1.40
C GLN A 245 -11.53 -1.62 1.76
N CYS A 246 -11.26 -0.38 1.38
CA CYS A 246 -12.08 0.75 1.79
C CYS A 246 -13.03 1.28 0.70
N ILE A 247 -13.31 0.49 -0.34
CA ILE A 247 -14.24 0.89 -1.40
C ILE A 247 -15.68 0.98 -0.87
N GLU A 248 -16.09 0.03 -0.03
CA GLU A 248 -17.42 0.01 0.59
C GLU A 248 -17.32 0.13 2.12
N PRO A 249 -18.08 1.06 2.73
CA PRO A 249 -18.22 1.11 4.17
C PRO A 249 -19.02 -0.10 4.65
N ARG A 250 -18.70 -0.64 5.83
CA ARG A 250 -19.38 -1.81 6.40
C ARG A 250 -19.15 -1.93 7.90
N ASN A 251 -19.94 -2.76 8.55
CA ASN A 251 -19.86 -3.02 10.00
C ASN A 251 -20.00 -1.75 10.86
N GLY A 252 -20.75 -0.75 10.40
CA GLY A 252 -20.90 0.53 11.10
C GLY A 252 -19.64 1.40 11.08
N LYS A 253 -18.65 1.07 10.27
CA LYS A 253 -17.36 1.77 10.15
C LYS A 253 -17.26 2.57 8.86
N THR A 254 -16.57 3.69 8.95
CA THR A 254 -16.21 4.51 7.78
C THR A 254 -15.16 3.82 6.92
N ARG A 255 -15.00 4.29 5.69
CA ARG A 255 -13.94 3.80 4.78
C ARG A 255 -12.53 4.03 5.36
N GLY A 256 -12.32 5.17 6.03
CA GLY A 256 -11.04 5.46 6.68
C GLY A 256 -10.72 4.50 7.82
N GLU A 257 -11.70 4.21 8.70
CA GLU A 257 -11.54 3.20 9.76
C GLU A 257 -11.21 1.82 9.21
N ILE A 258 -11.93 1.38 8.16
CA ILE A 258 -11.69 0.08 7.52
C ILE A 258 -10.29 -0.01 6.93
N MET A 259 -9.81 1.06 6.31
CA MET A 259 -8.45 1.09 5.76
C MET A 259 -7.40 1.03 6.87
N CYS A 260 -7.61 1.78 7.96
CA CYS A 260 -6.73 1.72 9.13
C CYS A 260 -6.69 0.31 9.75
N ASP A 261 -7.85 -0.35 9.92
CA ASP A 261 -7.91 -1.75 10.37
C ASP A 261 -7.11 -2.70 9.47
N GLY A 262 -7.17 -2.47 8.15
CA GLY A 262 -6.40 -3.24 7.18
C GLY A 262 -4.90 -3.01 7.30
N VAL A 263 -4.48 -1.76 7.47
CA VAL A 263 -3.06 -1.36 7.65
C VAL A 263 -2.50 -1.93 8.96
N ASP A 264 -3.24 -1.80 10.07
CA ASP A 264 -2.85 -2.35 11.38
C ASP A 264 -2.68 -3.87 11.31
N PHE A 265 -3.62 -4.55 10.65
CA PHE A 265 -3.53 -6.00 10.44
C PHE A 265 -2.31 -6.40 9.62
N LEU A 266 -2.00 -5.68 8.54
CA LEU A 266 -0.82 -5.97 7.72
C LEU A 266 0.47 -5.74 8.51
N ARG A 267 0.55 -4.71 9.36
CA ARG A 267 1.71 -4.52 10.25
C ARG A 267 1.81 -5.64 11.28
N GLU A 268 0.69 -6.08 11.87
CA GLU A 268 0.67 -7.22 12.80
C GLU A 268 1.29 -8.47 12.15
N VAL A 269 0.88 -8.82 10.93
CA VAL A 269 1.34 -10.05 10.26
C VAL A 269 2.75 -9.95 9.70
N CYS A 270 3.24 -8.74 9.39
CA CYS A 270 4.61 -8.52 8.93
C CYS A 270 5.63 -8.42 10.08
N GLY A 271 5.18 -8.15 11.32
CA GLY A 271 6.08 -7.93 12.45
C GLY A 271 7.09 -6.82 12.16
N ASP A 272 8.37 -7.11 12.29
CA ASP A 272 9.47 -6.15 12.07
C ASP A 272 9.99 -6.11 10.62
N LYS A 273 9.37 -6.88 9.71
CA LYS A 273 9.75 -6.87 8.30
C LYS A 273 9.34 -5.57 7.62
N TRP A 274 10.06 -5.17 6.59
CA TRP A 274 9.80 -3.91 5.89
C TRP A 274 8.55 -3.98 5.04
N ILE A 275 7.73 -2.93 5.12
CA ILE A 275 6.54 -2.76 4.30
C ILE A 275 6.70 -1.53 3.42
N LEU A 276 6.68 -1.75 2.10
CA LEU A 276 6.49 -0.71 1.11
C LEU A 276 5.01 -0.69 0.68
N GLY A 277 4.27 0.30 1.13
CA GLY A 277 2.87 0.48 0.73
C GLY A 277 2.76 0.96 -0.73
N CYS A 278 1.81 0.40 -1.46
CA CYS A 278 1.48 0.77 -2.83
C CYS A 278 -0.05 0.74 -3.00
N GLY A 279 -0.63 1.75 -3.68
CA GLY A 279 -2.08 1.84 -3.79
C GLY A 279 -2.78 1.91 -2.42
N VAL A 280 -2.18 2.59 -1.45
CA VAL A 280 -2.71 2.82 -0.11
C VAL A 280 -2.95 4.31 0.10
N PRO A 281 -4.10 4.73 0.69
CA PRO A 281 -4.30 6.10 1.14
C PRO A 281 -3.24 6.45 2.21
N LEU A 282 -2.33 7.38 1.90
CA LEU A 282 -1.12 7.66 2.70
C LEU A 282 -1.41 7.92 4.18
N GLY A 283 -2.44 8.70 4.48
CA GLY A 283 -2.79 9.08 5.85
C GLY A 283 -3.10 7.88 6.77
N THR A 284 -3.51 6.74 6.20
CA THR A 284 -3.83 5.53 6.98
C THR A 284 -2.61 4.72 7.36
N CYS A 285 -1.49 4.89 6.66
CA CYS A 285 -0.27 4.10 6.89
C CYS A 285 0.91 4.92 7.46
N MET A 286 0.73 6.23 7.67
CA MET A 286 1.71 7.10 8.31
C MET A 286 2.12 6.56 9.67
N GLY A 287 3.43 6.40 9.90
CA GLY A 287 3.99 5.87 11.15
C GLY A 287 3.79 4.36 11.36
N ILE A 288 3.15 3.65 10.41
CA ILE A 288 2.88 2.20 10.49
C ILE A 288 3.69 1.45 9.44
N PHE A 289 3.66 1.88 8.17
CA PHE A 289 4.51 1.31 7.13
C PHE A 289 5.85 2.02 7.09
N ASP A 290 6.88 1.34 6.58
CA ASP A 290 8.25 1.86 6.53
C ASP A 290 8.46 2.82 5.36
N ALA A 291 7.77 2.59 4.25
CA ALA A 291 7.77 3.43 3.06
C ALA A 291 6.47 3.30 2.28
N CYS A 292 6.20 4.29 1.42
CA CYS A 292 5.08 4.26 0.49
C CYS A 292 5.51 4.74 -0.89
N ARG A 293 5.10 4.02 -1.92
CA ARG A 293 5.18 4.53 -3.29
C ARG A 293 4.15 5.64 -3.48
N ILE A 294 4.61 6.77 -3.93
CA ILE A 294 3.78 7.88 -4.38
C ILE A 294 3.74 7.94 -5.91
N SER A 295 2.74 8.62 -6.48
CA SER A 295 2.55 8.78 -7.93
C SER A 295 2.19 7.47 -8.66
N CYS A 296 2.01 7.58 -9.99
CA CYS A 296 1.74 6.45 -10.88
C CYS A 296 3.00 5.63 -11.18
N ASP A 297 2.84 4.49 -11.85
CA ASP A 297 3.96 3.73 -12.37
C ASP A 297 4.75 4.55 -13.39
N VAL A 298 6.07 4.50 -13.29
CA VAL A 298 6.96 5.10 -14.30
C VAL A 298 6.94 4.26 -15.59
N ASN A 299 7.28 4.89 -16.71
CA ASN A 299 7.31 4.23 -18.02
C ASN A 299 8.70 4.34 -18.65
N LYS A 300 9.05 3.39 -19.52
CA LYS A 300 10.29 3.42 -20.32
C LYS A 300 10.34 4.57 -21.32
N ASN A 301 9.21 5.19 -21.59
CA ASN A 301 9.07 6.23 -22.60
C ASN A 301 8.72 7.58 -21.95
N TRP A 302 9.62 8.55 -22.02
CA TRP A 302 9.44 9.89 -21.48
C TRP A 302 8.17 10.61 -21.99
N LYS A 303 7.70 10.29 -23.19
CA LYS A 303 6.47 10.88 -23.74
C LYS A 303 5.20 10.45 -23.00
N PHE A 304 5.25 9.37 -22.24
CA PHE A 304 4.11 8.87 -21.46
C PHE A 304 3.91 9.70 -20.17
N GLU A 305 5.01 10.12 -19.54
CA GLU A 305 4.99 10.85 -18.27
C GLU A 305 4.64 12.34 -18.43
N LEU A 306 4.67 12.86 -19.65
CA LEU A 306 4.33 14.24 -19.99
C LEU A 306 2.84 14.45 -20.33
N LYS A 307 2.01 13.42 -20.25
CA LYS A 307 0.55 13.48 -20.46
C LYS A 307 -0.20 13.42 -19.13
#